data_7cf78c41b2f54da613632c21217e4450
#
_entry.id   7cf78c41b2f54da613632c21217e4450
#
_cell.length_a   1.000
_cell.length_b   1.000
_cell.length_c   1.000
_cell.angle_alpha   90.00
_cell.angle_beta   90.00
_cell.angle_gamma   90.00
#
_symmetry.space_group_name_H-M   'P 1'
#
loop_
_entity.id
_entity.type
_entity.pdbx_description
1 polymer ?
#
loop_
_entity_poly.entity_id
_entity_poly.type
_entity_poly.pdbx_seq_one_letter_code
_entity_poly.pdbx_strand_id
1 'polypeptide(L)'
;MLQAIFHAWERRLASVTKDRVVRPFDWGLDWVAVAGDRDVPHQAAAPADNLSTWVSDVMTDTDAFYTPPPTRDYTLGPLENGEQLLTFPSAITTPHAANNTVYGRLFHPKEHPSRRHRAAVVVLPQWNSDAGGHIGLAKLLAMSGMSALRLSLPYHDRRMPPELHRADYIVSANVARTLQVCRQAVLDARRAIAWLHAEGYDRIGILGSSLGSCLSLLTTAHEPLVRAQALNHISPRFADVVWRGISTAHVREGLDGHIELDLLRELWSPLSPSNFIERVRDRKTLLVYARYDLTFPVDLSRELVEQFSAMRVPYELAVLRCGHYTTGVSPFKFVDGWVLSRFLRRALLSD
;
A
#
# COMPACT_ATOMS: atom_id res chain seq x y z
N MET A 1 13.58 24.88 16.31
CA MET A 1 13.59 25.72 15.08
C MET A 1 13.37 24.87 13.81
N LEU A 2 14.21 23.91 13.46
CA LEU A 2 14.05 23.07 12.24
C LEU A 2 12.69 22.37 12.16
N GLN A 3 12.20 21.76 13.23
CA GLN A 3 10.91 21.09 13.26
C GLN A 3 9.76 22.03 12.88
N ALA A 4 9.74 23.25 13.43
CA ALA A 4 8.71 24.23 13.11
C ALA A 4 8.73 24.63 11.63
N ILE A 5 9.92 24.75 11.04
CA ILE A 5 10.09 25.08 9.60
C ILE A 5 9.54 23.94 8.75
N PHE A 6 9.92 22.68 9.01
CA PHE A 6 9.41 21.54 8.26
C PHE A 6 7.90 21.37 8.44
N HIS A 7 7.38 21.49 9.65
CA HIS A 7 5.94 21.41 9.90
C HIS A 7 5.15 22.50 9.17
N ALA A 8 5.68 23.73 9.10
CA ALA A 8 5.05 24.82 8.30
C ALA A 8 5.08 24.47 6.80
N TRP A 9 6.20 23.91 6.31
CA TRP A 9 6.33 23.48 4.92
C TRP A 9 5.39 22.32 4.57
N GLU A 10 5.31 21.30 5.43
CA GLU A 10 4.36 20.18 5.29
C GLU A 10 2.91 20.67 5.20
N ARG A 11 2.49 21.57 6.11
CA ARG A 11 1.14 22.14 6.07
C ARG A 11 0.89 22.94 4.80
N ARG A 12 1.88 23.70 4.33
CA ARG A 12 1.78 24.43 3.06
C ARG A 12 1.62 23.47 1.88
N LEU A 13 2.41 22.43 1.80
CA LEU A 13 2.30 21.43 0.73
C LEU A 13 0.96 20.67 0.81
N ALA A 14 0.51 20.32 2.01
CA ALA A 14 -0.78 19.68 2.21
C ALA A 14 -1.95 20.60 1.78
N SER A 15 -1.86 21.91 1.97
CA SER A 15 -2.91 22.88 1.62
C SER A 15 -3.05 23.16 0.12
N VAL A 16 -2.09 22.73 -0.71
CA VAL A 16 -2.19 22.84 -2.18
C VAL A 16 -3.31 21.96 -2.73
N THR A 17 -3.58 20.84 -2.09
CA THR A 17 -4.66 19.91 -2.45
C THR A 17 -6.01 20.50 -2.02
N LYS A 18 -6.79 21.00 -2.97
CA LYS A 18 -8.08 21.67 -2.72
C LYS A 18 -9.32 20.83 -3.05
N ASP A 19 -9.14 19.67 -3.65
CA ASP A 19 -10.18 18.76 -4.13
C ASP A 19 -10.56 17.67 -3.10
N ARG A 20 -10.23 17.90 -1.83
CA ARG A 20 -10.61 17.01 -0.73
C ARG A 20 -12.10 17.15 -0.43
N VAL A 21 -12.81 16.05 -0.52
CA VAL A 21 -14.26 15.98 -0.25
C VAL A 21 -14.49 15.21 1.02
N VAL A 22 -15.21 15.78 1.97
CA VAL A 22 -15.73 15.04 3.13
C VAL A 22 -16.85 14.14 2.63
N ARG A 23 -16.61 12.83 2.68
CA ARG A 23 -17.60 11.82 2.29
C ARG A 23 -18.47 11.49 3.49
N PRO A 24 -19.79 11.28 3.31
CA PRO A 24 -20.68 10.88 4.40
C PRO A 24 -20.21 9.55 5.01
N PHE A 25 -20.46 9.41 6.32
CA PHE A 25 -20.24 8.16 7.03
C PHE A 25 -21.15 7.06 6.50
N ASP A 26 -20.57 5.85 6.42
CA ASP A 26 -21.30 4.63 6.07
C ASP A 26 -20.56 3.41 6.65
N TRP A 27 -21.28 2.48 7.21
CA TRP A 27 -20.72 1.20 7.63
C TRP A 27 -20.27 0.33 6.45
N GLY A 28 -20.94 0.47 5.30
CA GLY A 28 -20.59 -0.19 4.04
C GLY A 28 -20.83 -1.69 4.06
N LEU A 29 -21.89 -2.17 4.71
CA LEU A 29 -22.19 -3.60 4.80
C LEU A 29 -22.39 -4.28 3.44
N ASP A 30 -22.83 -3.54 2.43
CA ASP A 30 -22.93 -3.98 1.04
C ASP A 30 -21.57 -4.41 0.46
N TRP A 31 -20.48 -3.82 0.94
CA TRP A 31 -19.12 -4.17 0.51
C TRP A 31 -18.63 -5.50 1.09
N VAL A 32 -19.18 -5.96 2.18
CA VAL A 32 -18.87 -7.27 2.74
C VAL A 32 -19.43 -8.37 1.83
N ALA A 33 -20.65 -8.19 1.31
CA ALA A 33 -21.28 -9.12 0.39
C ALA A 33 -20.60 -9.18 -1.00
N VAL A 34 -20.05 -8.07 -1.51
CA VAL A 34 -19.39 -7.98 -2.83
C VAL A 34 -18.19 -8.94 -2.95
N ALA A 35 -17.51 -9.23 -1.85
CA ALA A 35 -16.32 -10.05 -1.87
C ALA A 35 -16.58 -11.57 -1.91
N GLY A 36 -17.84 -12.01 -1.99
CA GLY A 36 -18.18 -13.44 -1.94
C GLY A 36 -17.86 -14.10 -0.60
N ASP A 37 -17.56 -13.29 0.40
CA ASP A 37 -17.35 -13.75 1.76
C ASP A 37 -18.70 -14.18 2.37
N ARG A 38 -18.66 -15.26 3.14
CA ARG A 38 -19.76 -15.98 3.78
C ARG A 38 -20.87 -15.06 4.25
N ASP A 39 -22.10 -15.55 4.17
CA ASP A 39 -23.31 -14.87 4.59
C ASP A 39 -23.09 -14.00 5.84
N VAL A 40 -23.09 -12.69 5.64
CA VAL A 40 -23.24 -11.77 6.77
C VAL A 40 -24.60 -12.08 7.36
N PRO A 41 -24.73 -12.39 8.65
CA PRO A 41 -26.04 -12.60 9.23
C PRO A 41 -26.88 -11.35 9.02
N HIS A 42 -27.86 -11.40 8.14
CA HIS A 42 -28.83 -10.33 7.88
C HIS A 42 -29.83 -10.14 9.05
N GLN A 43 -29.43 -10.44 10.28
CA GLN A 43 -30.37 -10.45 11.37
C GLN A 43 -29.99 -9.52 12.51
N ALA A 44 -30.89 -8.59 12.78
CA ALA A 44 -31.22 -7.94 14.07
C ALA A 44 -30.12 -7.25 14.88
N ALA A 45 -28.84 -7.40 14.58
CA ALA A 45 -27.76 -6.69 15.28
C ALA A 45 -27.51 -5.32 14.64
N ALA A 46 -26.96 -4.39 15.43
CA ALA A 46 -26.55 -3.10 14.91
C ALA A 46 -25.47 -3.27 13.82
N PRO A 47 -25.41 -2.38 12.80
CA PRO A 47 -24.40 -2.47 11.74
C PRO A 47 -22.96 -2.60 12.23
N ALA A 48 -22.63 -1.94 13.33
CA ALA A 48 -21.32 -2.03 13.99
C ALA A 48 -21.01 -3.46 14.46
N ASP A 49 -21.96 -4.10 15.15
CA ASP A 49 -21.79 -5.45 15.72
C ASP A 49 -21.63 -6.49 14.59
N ASN A 50 -22.40 -6.34 13.50
CA ASN A 50 -22.26 -7.20 12.32
C ASN A 50 -20.87 -7.10 11.72
N LEU A 51 -20.35 -5.87 11.61
CA LEU A 51 -19.03 -5.63 11.05
C LEU A 51 -17.91 -6.11 11.98
N SER A 52 -18.04 -5.91 13.31
CA SER A 52 -17.09 -6.44 14.30
C SER A 52 -17.04 -7.97 14.28
N THR A 53 -18.20 -8.63 14.19
CA THR A 53 -18.26 -10.10 14.08
C THR A 53 -17.55 -10.57 12.80
N TRP A 54 -17.86 -9.97 11.65
CA TRP A 54 -17.21 -10.32 10.39
C TRP A 54 -15.69 -10.08 10.44
N VAL A 55 -15.22 -8.95 10.99
CA VAL A 55 -13.78 -8.68 11.14
C VAL A 55 -13.12 -9.68 12.08
N SER A 56 -13.79 -10.06 13.17
CA SER A 56 -13.29 -11.11 14.07
C SER A 56 -13.08 -12.42 13.33
N ASP A 57 -14.03 -12.84 12.50
CA ASP A 57 -13.92 -14.05 11.67
C ASP A 57 -12.77 -13.92 10.65
N VAL A 58 -12.62 -12.77 10.00
CA VAL A 58 -11.49 -12.49 9.11
C VAL A 58 -10.15 -12.64 9.83
N MET A 59 -10.05 -12.14 11.06
CA MET A 59 -8.81 -12.20 11.83
C MET A 59 -8.45 -13.61 12.32
N THR A 60 -9.40 -14.56 12.31
CA THR A 60 -9.10 -15.98 12.61
C THR A 60 -8.39 -16.68 11.45
N ASP A 61 -8.63 -16.26 10.19
CA ASP A 61 -7.97 -16.81 9.00
C ASP A 61 -7.67 -15.72 7.97
N THR A 62 -6.64 -14.93 8.27
CA THR A 62 -6.20 -13.86 7.37
C THR A 62 -5.54 -14.40 6.09
N ASP A 63 -5.09 -15.66 6.07
CA ASP A 63 -4.55 -16.27 4.86
C ASP A 63 -5.66 -16.52 3.83
N ALA A 64 -6.80 -17.04 4.25
CA ALA A 64 -7.97 -17.15 3.38
C ALA A 64 -8.42 -15.77 2.88
N PHE A 65 -8.48 -14.78 3.79
CA PHE A 65 -8.90 -13.41 3.45
C PHE A 65 -8.00 -12.76 2.40
N TYR A 66 -6.69 -12.97 2.48
CA TYR A 66 -5.72 -12.38 1.55
C TYR A 66 -5.26 -13.34 0.42
N THR A 67 -5.92 -14.48 0.22
CA THR A 67 -5.62 -15.37 -0.91
C THR A 67 -6.45 -14.99 -2.13
N PRO A 68 -5.80 -14.53 -3.23
CA PRO A 68 -6.52 -14.19 -4.45
C PRO A 68 -7.04 -15.44 -5.16
N PRO A 69 -8.25 -15.41 -5.73
CA PRO A 69 -8.68 -16.42 -6.69
C PRO A 69 -7.68 -16.52 -7.84
N PRO A 70 -7.39 -17.71 -8.37
CA PRO A 70 -6.44 -17.87 -9.46
C PRO A 70 -6.95 -17.17 -10.74
N THR A 71 -6.01 -16.65 -11.54
CA THR A 71 -6.29 -16.17 -12.89
C THR A 71 -5.16 -16.52 -13.83
N ARG A 72 -5.46 -16.65 -15.13
CA ARG A 72 -4.51 -16.78 -16.21
C ARG A 72 -4.66 -15.68 -17.26
N ASP A 73 -5.57 -14.75 -17.03
CA ASP A 73 -5.96 -13.71 -17.98
C ASP A 73 -5.02 -12.49 -17.86
N TYR A 74 -3.75 -12.72 -18.17
CA TYR A 74 -2.75 -11.65 -18.21
C TYR A 74 -2.49 -11.25 -19.67
N THR A 75 -2.47 -9.94 -19.91
CA THR A 75 -2.08 -9.37 -21.20
C THR A 75 -0.89 -8.45 -21.00
N LEU A 76 0.21 -8.74 -21.69
CA LEU A 76 1.40 -7.90 -21.73
C LEU A 76 1.45 -7.19 -23.08
N GLY A 77 1.42 -5.85 -23.05
CA GLY A 77 1.54 -5.01 -24.23
C GLY A 77 2.94 -5.02 -24.86
N PRO A 78 3.11 -4.39 -26.01
CA PRO A 78 4.41 -4.30 -26.68
C PRO A 78 5.41 -3.54 -25.81
N LEU A 79 6.71 -3.83 -26.01
CA LEU A 79 7.80 -3.09 -25.38
C LEU A 79 8.03 -1.77 -26.12
N GLU A 80 7.73 -0.67 -25.44
CA GLU A 80 7.94 0.68 -25.97
C GLU A 80 8.80 1.49 -25.00
N ASN A 81 9.91 2.03 -25.47
CA ASN A 81 10.82 2.86 -24.65
C ASN A 81 11.31 2.20 -23.35
N GLY A 82 11.45 0.87 -23.32
CA GLY A 82 11.85 0.11 -22.12
C GLY A 82 10.73 -0.11 -21.11
N GLU A 83 9.48 0.11 -21.52
CA GLU A 83 8.28 -0.05 -20.71
C GLU A 83 7.24 -0.93 -21.42
N GLN A 84 6.55 -1.78 -20.64
CA GLN A 84 5.41 -2.57 -21.12
C GLN A 84 4.21 -2.34 -20.21
N LEU A 85 3.00 -2.41 -20.75
CA LEU A 85 1.77 -2.36 -19.98
C LEU A 85 1.28 -3.80 -19.73
N LEU A 86 1.24 -4.19 -18.46
CA LEU A 86 0.59 -5.42 -17.99
C LEU A 86 -0.84 -5.10 -17.60
N THR A 87 -1.80 -5.90 -18.03
CA THR A 87 -3.19 -5.82 -17.57
C THR A 87 -3.71 -7.21 -17.19
N PHE A 88 -4.57 -7.25 -16.16
CA PHE A 88 -5.24 -8.46 -15.73
C PHE A 88 -6.52 -8.12 -14.94
N PRO A 89 -7.49 -9.04 -14.81
CA PRO A 89 -8.68 -8.83 -14.00
C PRO A 89 -8.30 -8.61 -12.53
N SER A 90 -8.94 -7.67 -11.86
CA SER A 90 -8.81 -7.51 -10.40
C SER A 90 -9.35 -8.74 -9.67
N ALA A 91 -8.79 -9.04 -8.51
CA ALA A 91 -9.19 -10.20 -7.71
C ALA A 91 -10.60 -10.04 -7.09
N ILE A 92 -11.06 -8.81 -6.94
CA ILE A 92 -12.41 -8.47 -6.47
C ILE A 92 -13.12 -7.70 -7.57
N THR A 93 -14.32 -8.15 -7.92
CA THR A 93 -15.22 -7.43 -8.82
C THR A 93 -16.04 -6.41 -8.02
N THR A 94 -15.90 -5.14 -8.34
CA THR A 94 -16.61 -4.05 -7.69
C THR A 94 -17.73 -3.52 -8.59
N PRO A 95 -18.70 -2.74 -8.07
CA PRO A 95 -19.73 -2.11 -8.89
C PRO A 95 -19.19 -1.16 -9.97
N HIS A 96 -17.93 -0.71 -9.84
CA HIS A 96 -17.28 0.24 -10.73
C HIS A 96 -16.40 -0.48 -11.76
N ALA A 97 -16.92 -0.66 -12.97
CA ALA A 97 -16.28 -1.44 -14.04
C ALA A 97 -14.81 -1.01 -14.30
N ALA A 98 -14.52 0.31 -14.26
CA ALA A 98 -13.17 0.83 -14.43
C ALA A 98 -12.17 0.28 -13.40
N ASN A 99 -12.62 -0.01 -12.16
CA ASN A 99 -11.78 -0.52 -11.09
C ASN A 99 -11.45 -2.02 -11.25
N ASN A 100 -12.18 -2.75 -12.07
CA ASN A 100 -12.10 -4.21 -12.16
C ASN A 100 -10.97 -4.73 -13.08
N THR A 101 -10.21 -3.83 -13.70
CA THR A 101 -8.99 -4.17 -14.45
C THR A 101 -7.78 -3.56 -13.75
N VAL A 102 -6.78 -4.38 -13.47
CA VAL A 102 -5.48 -3.94 -12.94
C VAL A 102 -4.58 -3.51 -14.08
N TYR A 103 -3.87 -2.42 -13.89
CA TYR A 103 -2.86 -1.90 -14.81
C TYR A 103 -1.51 -1.84 -14.10
N GLY A 104 -0.50 -2.45 -14.71
CA GLY A 104 0.87 -2.42 -14.23
C GLY A 104 1.82 -1.91 -15.31
N ARG A 105 2.68 -0.96 -14.98
CA ARG A 105 3.76 -0.49 -15.87
C ARG A 105 5.03 -1.22 -15.51
N LEU A 106 5.52 -2.06 -16.41
CA LEU A 106 6.71 -2.88 -16.24
C LEU A 106 7.90 -2.22 -16.92
N PHE A 107 8.93 -1.91 -16.15
CA PHE A 107 10.19 -1.34 -16.61
C PHE A 107 11.27 -2.41 -16.54
N HIS A 108 12.01 -2.60 -17.63
CA HIS A 108 13.08 -3.57 -17.72
C HIS A 108 14.45 -2.91 -17.54
N PRO A 109 15.41 -3.58 -16.89
CA PRO A 109 16.80 -3.14 -16.94
C PRO A 109 17.36 -3.27 -18.37
N LYS A 110 18.26 -2.37 -18.76
CA LYS A 110 18.96 -2.48 -20.06
C LYS A 110 19.81 -3.74 -20.16
N GLU A 111 20.43 -4.11 -19.03
CA GLU A 111 21.20 -5.33 -18.87
C GLU A 111 20.84 -6.00 -17.54
N HIS A 112 20.74 -7.31 -17.53
CA HIS A 112 20.59 -8.06 -16.30
C HIS A 112 21.98 -8.27 -15.68
N PRO A 113 22.24 -7.73 -14.48
CA PRO A 113 23.57 -7.80 -13.84
C PRO A 113 23.95 -9.22 -13.43
N SER A 114 22.98 -10.12 -13.33
CA SER A 114 23.19 -11.52 -13.09
C SER A 114 22.56 -12.36 -14.19
N ARG A 115 23.33 -13.29 -14.76
CA ARG A 115 22.79 -14.33 -15.67
C ARG A 115 22.09 -15.45 -14.89
N ARG A 116 22.29 -15.51 -13.57
CA ARG A 116 21.84 -16.60 -12.70
C ARG A 116 20.48 -16.33 -12.08
N HIS A 117 20.15 -15.05 -11.82
CA HIS A 117 18.93 -14.66 -11.14
C HIS A 117 18.27 -13.48 -11.85
N ARG A 118 16.93 -13.55 -11.97
CA ARG A 118 16.10 -12.46 -12.46
C ARG A 118 15.36 -11.83 -11.29
N ALA A 119 15.68 -10.56 -11.00
CA ALA A 119 15.04 -9.82 -9.92
C ALA A 119 13.96 -8.88 -10.45
N ALA A 120 12.84 -8.81 -9.72
CA ALA A 120 11.77 -7.84 -9.96
C ALA A 120 11.29 -7.22 -8.66
N VAL A 121 10.81 -5.98 -8.74
CA VAL A 121 10.21 -5.24 -7.62
C VAL A 121 8.81 -4.79 -8.01
N VAL A 122 7.80 -5.20 -7.26
CA VAL A 122 6.45 -4.64 -7.33
C VAL A 122 6.44 -3.30 -6.58
N VAL A 123 5.96 -2.24 -7.22
CA VAL A 123 5.92 -0.89 -6.65
C VAL A 123 4.47 -0.48 -6.43
N LEU A 124 4.11 -0.27 -5.16
CA LEU A 124 2.80 0.22 -4.74
C LEU A 124 2.92 1.70 -4.36
N PRO A 125 2.29 2.60 -5.14
CA PRO A 125 2.41 4.03 -4.91
C PRO A 125 1.63 4.52 -3.68
N GLN A 126 1.81 5.80 -3.34
CA GLN A 126 1.02 6.46 -2.31
C GLN A 126 -0.43 6.69 -2.78
N TRP A 127 -1.30 7.00 -1.80
CA TRP A 127 -2.67 7.43 -2.05
C TRP A 127 -2.72 8.66 -2.97
N ASN A 128 -3.66 8.66 -3.90
CA ASN A 128 -3.84 9.69 -4.94
C ASN A 128 -2.63 9.88 -5.87
N SER A 129 -1.78 8.85 -6.00
CA SER A 129 -0.77 8.84 -7.03
C SER A 129 -1.41 8.76 -8.42
N ASP A 130 -1.04 9.66 -9.31
CA ASP A 130 -1.42 9.61 -10.71
C ASP A 130 -0.60 8.59 -11.53
N ALA A 131 -0.87 8.53 -12.83
CA ALA A 131 -0.17 7.64 -13.76
C ALA A 131 1.35 7.92 -13.85
N GLY A 132 1.79 9.14 -13.52
CA GLY A 132 3.20 9.55 -13.50
C GLY A 132 3.90 9.24 -12.18
N GLY A 133 3.13 9.07 -11.09
CA GLY A 133 3.66 8.84 -9.76
C GLY A 133 4.46 7.54 -9.66
N HIS A 134 5.63 7.60 -9.02
CA HIS A 134 6.60 6.49 -8.86
C HIS A 134 7.28 5.99 -10.13
N ILE A 135 7.03 6.58 -11.31
CA ILE A 135 7.70 6.18 -12.55
C ILE A 135 9.21 6.44 -12.47
N GLY A 136 9.62 7.59 -11.93
CA GLY A 136 11.03 7.87 -11.71
C GLY A 136 11.72 6.85 -10.81
N LEU A 137 11.05 6.39 -9.76
CA LEU A 137 11.55 5.35 -8.86
C LEU A 137 11.59 3.98 -9.56
N ALA A 138 10.57 3.61 -10.33
CA ALA A 138 10.56 2.37 -11.11
C ALA A 138 11.70 2.34 -12.14
N LYS A 139 11.95 3.46 -12.83
CA LYS A 139 13.09 3.59 -13.74
C LYS A 139 14.44 3.50 -13.00
N LEU A 140 14.55 4.06 -11.80
CA LEU A 140 15.76 3.95 -10.97
C LEU A 140 16.03 2.49 -10.56
N LEU A 141 14.99 1.72 -10.21
CA LEU A 141 15.11 0.29 -9.93
C LEU A 141 15.56 -0.48 -11.18
N ALA A 142 15.01 -0.16 -12.35
CA ALA A 142 15.42 -0.75 -13.63
C ALA A 142 16.88 -0.42 -13.96
N MET A 143 17.32 0.82 -13.76
CA MET A 143 18.73 1.21 -13.90
C MET A 143 19.65 0.50 -12.90
N SER A 144 19.10 0.07 -11.76
CA SER A 144 19.83 -0.71 -10.74
C SER A 144 19.87 -2.21 -11.03
N GLY A 145 19.33 -2.65 -12.19
CA GLY A 145 19.39 -4.04 -12.66
C GLY A 145 18.20 -4.93 -12.22
N MET A 146 17.14 -4.34 -11.70
CA MET A 146 15.92 -5.05 -11.30
C MET A 146 14.76 -4.60 -12.17
N SER A 147 13.97 -5.53 -12.71
CA SER A 147 12.69 -5.13 -13.33
C SER A 147 11.77 -4.49 -12.28
N ALA A 148 11.01 -3.48 -12.65
CA ALA A 148 10.11 -2.80 -11.73
C ALA A 148 8.69 -2.77 -12.30
N LEU A 149 7.75 -3.37 -11.59
CA LEU A 149 6.34 -3.39 -11.95
C LEU A 149 5.56 -2.43 -11.04
N ARG A 150 5.28 -1.22 -11.54
CA ARG A 150 4.46 -0.23 -10.84
C ARG A 150 2.99 -0.52 -11.08
N LEU A 151 2.23 -0.89 -10.04
CA LEU A 151 0.80 -1.15 -10.13
C LEU A 151 -0.03 0.11 -9.91
N SER A 152 -1.14 0.25 -10.65
CA SER A 152 -2.21 1.18 -10.31
C SER A 152 -3.04 0.58 -9.17
N LEU A 153 -3.08 1.28 -8.04
CA LEU A 153 -3.93 0.86 -6.91
C LEU A 153 -5.43 0.96 -7.31
N PRO A 154 -6.32 0.24 -6.62
CA PRO A 154 -7.76 0.40 -6.83
C PRO A 154 -8.19 1.86 -6.77
N TYR A 155 -9.07 2.27 -7.68
CA TYR A 155 -9.58 3.64 -7.82
C TYR A 155 -8.54 4.71 -8.18
N HIS A 156 -7.33 4.32 -8.60
CA HIS A 156 -6.30 5.25 -9.08
C HIS A 156 -6.17 5.19 -10.61
N ASP A 157 -5.69 6.27 -11.21
CA ASP A 157 -5.39 6.33 -12.64
C ASP A 157 -6.58 5.87 -13.53
N ARG A 158 -6.32 4.88 -14.39
CA ARG A 158 -7.32 4.26 -15.28
C ARG A 158 -8.39 3.45 -14.55
N ARG A 159 -8.19 3.18 -13.25
CA ARG A 159 -9.15 2.47 -12.41
C ARG A 159 -10.15 3.40 -11.72
N MET A 160 -10.00 4.71 -11.89
CA MET A 160 -10.87 5.71 -11.29
C MET A 160 -12.17 5.83 -12.11
N PRO A 161 -13.35 5.64 -11.49
CA PRO A 161 -14.63 5.83 -12.18
C PRO A 161 -14.91 7.33 -12.39
N PRO A 162 -15.78 7.70 -13.35
CA PRO A 162 -15.98 9.09 -13.76
C PRO A 162 -16.49 10.03 -12.67
N GLU A 163 -17.15 9.51 -11.64
CA GLU A 163 -17.67 10.30 -10.52
C GLU A 163 -16.60 10.69 -9.50
N LEU A 164 -15.39 10.18 -9.64
CA LEU A 164 -14.27 10.49 -8.77
C LEU A 164 -13.24 11.39 -9.45
N HIS A 165 -12.73 12.36 -8.70
CA HIS A 165 -11.54 13.15 -9.06
C HIS A 165 -10.31 12.76 -8.24
N ARG A 166 -10.52 11.98 -7.17
CA ARG A 166 -9.52 11.47 -6.24
C ARG A 166 -9.86 10.01 -5.90
N ALA A 167 -8.84 9.26 -5.51
CA ALA A 167 -9.01 7.87 -5.10
C ALA A 167 -9.67 7.74 -3.70
N ASP A 168 -10.79 8.44 -3.48
CA ASP A 168 -11.45 8.49 -2.17
C ASP A 168 -12.07 7.16 -1.75
N TYR A 169 -12.31 6.23 -2.69
CA TYR A 169 -12.95 4.96 -2.33
C TYR A 169 -12.01 3.95 -1.67
N ILE A 170 -10.69 4.13 -1.79
CA ILE A 170 -9.73 3.26 -1.09
C ILE A 170 -9.50 3.70 0.37
N VAL A 171 -9.67 5.00 0.68
CA VAL A 171 -9.61 5.55 2.05
C VAL A 171 -10.74 6.57 2.20
N SER A 172 -11.75 6.24 2.98
CA SER A 172 -12.94 7.07 3.15
C SER A 172 -13.67 6.78 4.46
N ALA A 173 -14.73 7.57 4.73
CA ALA A 173 -15.61 7.34 5.86
C ALA A 173 -16.61 6.17 5.66
N ASN A 174 -16.53 5.42 4.55
CA ASN A 174 -17.19 4.13 4.42
C ASN A 174 -16.26 3.03 4.91
N VAL A 175 -16.60 2.44 6.07
CA VAL A 175 -15.69 1.58 6.87
C VAL A 175 -15.35 0.28 6.13
N ALA A 176 -16.35 -0.50 5.73
CA ALA A 176 -16.13 -1.78 5.08
C ALA A 176 -15.58 -1.62 3.65
N ARG A 177 -16.00 -0.57 2.91
CA ARG A 177 -15.42 -0.28 1.60
C ARG A 177 -13.91 -0.03 1.69
N THR A 178 -13.47 0.80 2.65
CA THR A 178 -12.05 1.06 2.86
C THR A 178 -11.28 -0.24 3.08
N LEU A 179 -11.82 -1.14 3.93
CA LEU A 179 -11.22 -2.44 4.20
C LEU A 179 -11.14 -3.30 2.94
N GLN A 180 -12.26 -3.46 2.23
CA GLN A 180 -12.34 -4.32 1.03
C GLN A 180 -11.51 -3.80 -0.14
N VAL A 181 -11.42 -2.48 -0.32
CA VAL A 181 -10.61 -1.89 -1.39
C VAL A 181 -9.11 -1.99 -1.08
N CYS A 182 -8.71 -1.84 0.18
CA CYS A 182 -7.34 -2.13 0.59
C CYS A 182 -7.01 -3.63 0.45
N ARG A 183 -7.93 -4.54 0.80
CA ARG A 183 -7.82 -5.98 0.51
C ARG A 183 -7.63 -6.22 -0.99
N GLN A 184 -8.46 -5.61 -1.83
CA GLN A 184 -8.34 -5.70 -3.29
C GLN A 184 -6.93 -5.36 -3.77
N ALA A 185 -6.33 -4.28 -3.24
CA ALA A 185 -4.96 -3.89 -3.59
C ALA A 185 -3.92 -4.95 -3.22
N VAL A 186 -4.06 -5.60 -2.05
CA VAL A 186 -3.18 -6.70 -1.62
C VAL A 186 -3.34 -7.91 -2.53
N LEU A 187 -4.56 -8.31 -2.85
CA LEU A 187 -4.86 -9.44 -3.73
C LEU A 187 -4.34 -9.20 -5.15
N ASP A 188 -4.51 -7.99 -5.67
CA ASP A 188 -4.00 -7.60 -7.00
C ASP A 188 -2.46 -7.61 -7.03
N ALA A 189 -1.80 -7.16 -5.94
CA ALA A 189 -0.35 -7.23 -5.81
C ALA A 189 0.15 -8.68 -5.78
N ARG A 190 -0.54 -9.58 -5.08
CA ARG A 190 -0.23 -11.01 -5.05
C ARG A 190 -0.40 -11.68 -6.42
N ARG A 191 -1.44 -11.32 -7.19
CA ARG A 191 -1.57 -11.77 -8.60
C ARG A 191 -0.41 -11.31 -9.46
N ALA A 192 0.01 -10.04 -9.31
CA ALA A 192 1.16 -9.50 -10.04
C ALA A 192 2.47 -10.21 -9.67
N ILE A 193 2.67 -10.59 -8.40
CA ILE A 193 3.82 -11.36 -7.94
C ILE A 193 3.78 -12.78 -8.53
N ALA A 194 2.64 -13.44 -8.52
CA ALA A 194 2.47 -14.76 -9.12
C ALA A 194 2.77 -14.75 -10.63
N TRP A 195 2.31 -13.70 -11.34
CA TRP A 195 2.65 -13.51 -12.74
C TRP A 195 4.17 -13.31 -12.96
N LEU A 196 4.81 -12.44 -12.19
CA LEU A 196 6.27 -12.26 -12.27
C LEU A 196 7.02 -13.57 -12.05
N HIS A 197 6.58 -14.38 -11.06
CA HIS A 197 7.19 -15.69 -10.82
C HIS A 197 7.01 -16.63 -12.02
N ALA A 198 5.84 -16.66 -12.63
CA ALA A 198 5.56 -17.46 -13.83
C ALA A 198 6.40 -16.99 -15.03
N GLU A 199 6.73 -15.70 -15.13
CA GLU A 199 7.65 -15.13 -16.14
C GLU A 199 9.14 -15.40 -15.83
N GLY A 200 9.44 -16.20 -14.79
CA GLY A 200 10.78 -16.63 -14.43
C GLY A 200 11.59 -15.64 -13.57
N TYR A 201 10.91 -14.73 -12.87
CA TYR A 201 11.57 -13.93 -11.84
C TYR A 201 11.64 -14.75 -10.55
N ASP A 202 12.85 -15.09 -10.13
CA ASP A 202 13.13 -15.92 -8.95
C ASP A 202 13.47 -15.12 -7.69
N ARG A 203 13.71 -13.81 -7.83
CA ARG A 203 13.99 -12.89 -6.73
C ARG A 203 13.04 -11.70 -6.77
N ILE A 204 11.92 -11.80 -6.05
CA ILE A 204 10.87 -10.80 -6.05
C ILE A 204 10.92 -9.97 -4.78
N GLY A 205 10.92 -8.65 -4.93
CA GLY A 205 10.77 -7.68 -3.86
C GLY A 205 9.50 -6.85 -4.02
N ILE A 206 9.16 -6.14 -2.96
CA ILE A 206 8.06 -5.18 -2.98
C ILE A 206 8.52 -3.85 -2.36
N LEU A 207 8.03 -2.76 -2.93
CA LEU A 207 8.26 -1.40 -2.43
C LEU A 207 6.93 -0.69 -2.34
N GLY A 208 6.63 -0.12 -1.18
CA GLY A 208 5.45 0.70 -1.01
C GLY A 208 5.77 2.05 -0.38
N SER A 209 5.05 3.09 -0.81
CA SER A 209 5.14 4.42 -0.21
C SER A 209 3.81 4.83 0.41
N SER A 210 3.85 5.34 1.64
CA SER A 210 2.66 5.83 2.35
C SER A 210 1.59 4.72 2.44
N LEU A 211 0.36 4.91 1.91
CA LEU A 211 -0.63 3.85 1.79
C LEU A 211 -0.03 2.56 1.20
N GLY A 212 0.75 2.69 0.13
CA GLY A 212 1.42 1.56 -0.50
C GLY A 212 2.37 0.80 0.44
N SER A 213 2.96 1.43 1.46
CA SER A 213 3.82 0.76 2.43
C SER A 213 3.03 -0.18 3.35
N CYS A 214 1.85 0.25 3.79
CA CYS A 214 0.91 -0.58 4.54
C CYS A 214 0.51 -1.80 3.70
N LEU A 215 0.03 -1.57 2.46
CA LEU A 215 -0.37 -2.64 1.54
C LEU A 215 0.80 -3.58 1.19
N SER A 216 2.03 -3.07 1.12
CA SER A 216 3.23 -3.88 0.87
C SER A 216 3.56 -4.81 2.03
N LEU A 217 3.45 -4.36 3.28
CA LEU A 217 3.66 -5.23 4.44
C LEU A 217 2.58 -6.33 4.49
N LEU A 218 1.32 -5.97 4.29
CA LEU A 218 0.21 -6.93 4.25
C LEU A 218 0.41 -7.96 3.12
N THR A 219 0.84 -7.50 1.94
CA THR A 219 1.18 -8.40 0.82
C THR A 219 2.32 -9.33 1.21
N THR A 220 3.41 -8.82 1.78
CA THR A 220 4.59 -9.62 2.18
C THR A 220 4.24 -10.65 3.24
N ALA A 221 3.37 -10.30 4.18
CA ALA A 221 2.93 -11.18 5.26
C ALA A 221 2.15 -12.42 4.76
N HIS A 222 1.54 -12.33 3.58
CA HIS A 222 0.71 -13.37 2.99
C HIS A 222 1.25 -13.93 1.68
N GLU A 223 2.43 -13.45 1.20
CA GLU A 223 3.01 -13.86 -0.07
C GLU A 223 4.44 -14.40 0.11
N PRO A 224 4.63 -15.73 0.10
CA PRO A 224 5.92 -16.34 0.35
C PRO A 224 6.98 -16.08 -0.72
N LEU A 225 6.57 -15.68 -1.92
CA LEU A 225 7.49 -15.37 -3.03
C LEU A 225 8.25 -14.04 -2.81
N VAL A 226 7.76 -13.16 -1.93
CA VAL A 226 8.46 -11.90 -1.59
C VAL A 226 9.67 -12.20 -0.72
N ARG A 227 10.87 -11.82 -1.18
CA ARG A 227 12.14 -11.99 -0.46
C ARG A 227 12.59 -10.73 0.29
N ALA A 228 12.18 -9.57 -0.21
CA ALA A 228 12.57 -8.29 0.37
C ALA A 228 11.44 -7.26 0.25
N GLN A 229 11.29 -6.41 1.27
CA GLN A 229 10.34 -5.31 1.26
C GLN A 229 10.99 -3.99 1.69
N ALA A 230 10.65 -2.90 1.00
CA ALA A 230 11.02 -1.54 1.37
C ALA A 230 9.74 -0.76 1.69
N LEU A 231 9.58 -0.36 2.94
CA LEU A 231 8.37 0.23 3.49
C LEU A 231 8.61 1.71 3.77
N ASN A 232 8.25 2.55 2.80
CA ASN A 232 8.51 3.98 2.84
C ASN A 232 7.32 4.73 3.46
N HIS A 233 7.54 5.36 4.61
CA HIS A 233 6.51 5.98 5.47
C HIS A 233 5.46 4.98 5.94
N ILE A 234 5.83 4.11 6.88
CA ILE A 234 4.92 3.10 7.44
C ILE A 234 4.56 3.39 8.90
N SER A 235 3.41 2.90 9.32
CA SER A 235 2.83 3.03 10.67
C SER A 235 2.26 1.68 11.14
N PRO A 236 2.14 1.43 12.45
CA PRO A 236 1.63 0.17 12.98
C PRO A 236 0.13 0.00 12.77
N ARG A 237 -0.65 1.10 12.82
CA ARG A 237 -2.12 1.05 12.75
C ARG A 237 -2.64 1.97 11.66
N PHE A 238 -3.44 1.40 10.78
CA PHE A 238 -4.07 2.12 9.68
C PHE A 238 -5.05 3.19 10.18
N ALA A 239 -5.89 2.83 11.15
CA ALA A 239 -6.88 3.74 11.74
C ALA A 239 -6.24 5.00 12.33
N ASP A 240 -5.12 4.86 13.04
CA ASP A 240 -4.41 5.99 13.66
C ASP A 240 -3.86 6.98 12.64
N VAL A 241 -3.36 6.50 11.50
CA VAL A 241 -2.90 7.36 10.41
C VAL A 241 -4.06 8.15 9.82
N VAL A 242 -5.20 7.48 9.57
CA VAL A 242 -6.39 8.15 9.03
C VAL A 242 -6.94 9.16 10.04
N TRP A 243 -6.93 8.83 11.32
CA TRP A 243 -7.46 9.69 12.38
C TRP A 243 -6.59 10.92 12.67
N ARG A 244 -5.26 10.81 12.57
CA ARG A 244 -4.30 11.82 13.04
C ARG A 244 -3.54 12.53 11.93
N GLY A 245 -3.50 11.95 10.72
CA GLY A 245 -2.72 12.47 9.61
C GLY A 245 -3.33 13.72 8.97
N ILE A 246 -2.48 14.69 8.59
CA ILE A 246 -2.96 15.93 7.93
C ILE A 246 -3.53 15.65 6.53
N SER A 247 -3.11 14.58 5.87
CA SER A 247 -3.60 14.22 4.52
C SER A 247 -5.00 13.63 4.55
N THR A 248 -5.41 13.07 5.69
CA THR A 248 -6.67 12.35 5.90
C THR A 248 -7.68 13.11 6.75
N ALA A 249 -7.42 14.38 7.08
CA ALA A 249 -8.30 15.18 7.95
C ALA A 249 -9.76 15.22 7.47
N HIS A 250 -10.01 15.29 6.16
CA HIS A 250 -11.36 15.26 5.57
C HIS A 250 -12.04 13.88 5.69
N VAL A 251 -11.25 12.79 5.75
CA VAL A 251 -11.78 11.44 6.01
C VAL A 251 -12.19 11.34 7.47
N ARG A 252 -11.33 11.81 8.39
CA ARG A 252 -11.67 11.89 9.80
C ARG A 252 -12.94 12.71 10.05
N GLU A 253 -13.09 13.85 9.38
CA GLU A 253 -14.28 14.68 9.50
C GLU A 253 -15.56 13.91 9.13
N GLY A 254 -15.50 13.02 8.15
CA GLY A 254 -16.62 12.14 7.81
C GLY A 254 -16.84 10.99 8.80
N LEU A 255 -15.84 10.62 9.59
CA LEU A 255 -15.94 9.57 10.63
C LEU A 255 -16.36 10.16 11.98
N ASP A 256 -16.02 11.41 12.27
CA ASP A 256 -16.19 12.07 13.56
C ASP A 256 -17.67 12.13 13.97
N GLY A 257 -17.98 11.81 15.22
CA GLY A 257 -19.35 11.74 15.72
C GLY A 257 -20.15 10.50 15.29
N HIS A 258 -19.58 9.62 14.44
CA HIS A 258 -20.23 8.37 13.98
C HIS A 258 -19.54 7.12 14.52
N ILE A 259 -18.23 7.17 14.72
CA ILE A 259 -17.43 6.05 15.19
C ILE A 259 -16.27 6.57 16.06
N GLU A 260 -15.99 5.87 17.15
CA GLU A 260 -14.83 6.13 17.99
C GLU A 260 -13.57 5.46 17.43
N LEU A 261 -12.39 6.05 17.72
CA LEU A 261 -11.12 5.54 17.22
C LEU A 261 -10.83 4.08 17.61
N ASP A 262 -11.22 3.67 18.81
CA ASP A 262 -10.96 2.30 19.29
C ASP A 262 -11.77 1.26 18.51
N LEU A 263 -13.04 1.55 18.23
CA LEU A 263 -13.84 0.70 17.34
C LEU A 263 -13.28 0.72 15.91
N LEU A 264 -12.84 1.86 15.40
CA LEU A 264 -12.22 1.93 14.08
C LEU A 264 -10.91 1.12 14.01
N ARG A 265 -10.11 1.09 15.08
CA ARG A 265 -8.91 0.23 15.20
C ARG A 265 -9.26 -1.24 15.13
N GLU A 266 -10.33 -1.64 15.80
CA GLU A 266 -10.86 -3.01 15.74
C GLU A 266 -11.29 -3.37 14.32
N LEU A 267 -12.17 -2.56 13.72
CA LEU A 267 -12.72 -2.83 12.38
C LEU A 267 -11.69 -2.78 11.26
N TRP A 268 -10.64 -1.97 11.40
CA TRP A 268 -9.52 -1.93 10.45
C TRP A 268 -8.28 -2.71 10.93
N SER A 269 -8.46 -3.64 11.88
CA SER A 269 -7.38 -4.54 12.33
C SER A 269 -6.77 -5.37 11.20
N PRO A 270 -7.54 -5.86 10.19
CA PRO A 270 -6.95 -6.55 9.05
C PRO A 270 -5.99 -5.67 8.23
N LEU A 271 -6.15 -4.34 8.27
CA LEU A 271 -5.29 -3.38 7.57
C LEU A 271 -4.09 -2.90 8.40
N SER A 272 -3.98 -3.30 9.65
CA SER A 272 -2.97 -2.76 10.59
C SER A 272 -1.68 -3.57 10.55
N PRO A 273 -0.55 -2.98 10.06
CA PRO A 273 0.75 -3.66 9.96
C PRO A 273 1.21 -4.34 11.24
N SER A 274 0.90 -3.78 12.42
CA SER A 274 1.26 -4.34 13.72
C SER A 274 0.84 -5.80 13.92
N ASN A 275 -0.28 -6.21 13.32
CA ASN A 275 -0.82 -7.55 13.46
C ASN A 275 -0.05 -8.61 12.64
N PHE A 276 0.87 -8.18 11.75
CA PHE A 276 1.52 -9.05 10.79
C PHE A 276 3.06 -8.97 10.83
N ILE A 277 3.64 -8.27 11.80
CA ILE A 277 5.11 -8.07 11.90
C ILE A 277 5.85 -9.41 11.97
N GLU A 278 5.36 -10.37 12.77
CA GLU A 278 6.02 -11.67 12.91
C GLU A 278 6.03 -12.49 11.62
N ARG A 279 5.03 -12.31 10.75
CA ARG A 279 4.91 -13.03 9.47
C ARG A 279 5.96 -12.61 8.44
N VAL A 280 6.63 -11.47 8.65
CA VAL A 280 7.69 -10.97 7.76
C VAL A 280 9.10 -11.22 8.31
N ARG A 281 9.26 -12.03 9.37
CA ARG A 281 10.52 -12.32 10.05
C ARG A 281 11.63 -12.79 9.10
N ASP A 282 11.29 -13.63 8.14
CA ASP A 282 12.23 -14.22 7.20
C ASP A 282 12.43 -13.35 5.94
N ARG A 283 11.92 -12.13 5.94
CA ARG A 283 12.03 -11.19 4.81
C ARG A 283 13.04 -10.10 5.12
N LYS A 284 13.91 -9.79 4.14
CA LYS A 284 14.78 -8.62 4.26
C LYS A 284 13.90 -7.36 4.26
N THR A 285 13.89 -6.62 5.35
CA THR A 285 12.97 -5.50 5.56
C THR A 285 13.72 -4.19 5.74
N LEU A 286 13.35 -3.15 4.99
CA LEU A 286 13.75 -1.77 5.21
C LEU A 286 12.54 -0.97 5.69
N LEU A 287 12.66 -0.38 6.87
CA LEU A 287 11.73 0.60 7.42
C LEU A 287 12.26 2.00 7.13
N VAL A 288 11.43 2.86 6.53
CA VAL A 288 11.78 4.26 6.29
C VAL A 288 10.70 5.15 6.88
N TYR A 289 11.09 6.18 7.61
CA TYR A 289 10.18 7.24 8.01
C TYR A 289 10.84 8.62 7.95
N ALA A 290 10.04 9.67 7.85
CA ALA A 290 10.53 11.04 7.86
C ALA A 290 10.41 11.67 9.26
N ARG A 291 11.47 12.37 9.68
CA ARG A 291 11.60 12.94 11.04
C ARG A 291 10.53 13.98 11.38
N TYR A 292 9.95 14.63 10.37
CA TYR A 292 9.00 15.74 10.53
C TYR A 292 7.66 15.44 9.84
N ASP A 293 7.30 14.14 9.75
CA ASP A 293 6.08 13.67 9.11
C ASP A 293 4.84 14.10 9.91
N LEU A 294 3.87 14.73 9.24
CA LEU A 294 2.57 15.08 9.79
C LEU A 294 1.43 14.27 9.19
N THR A 295 1.70 13.48 8.15
CA THR A 295 0.75 12.54 7.55
C THR A 295 0.81 11.19 8.25
N PHE A 296 2.02 10.68 8.47
CA PHE A 296 2.30 9.55 9.34
C PHE A 296 2.97 10.07 10.61
N PRO A 297 2.20 10.38 11.67
CA PRO A 297 2.75 10.92 12.90
C PRO A 297 3.98 10.15 13.38
N VAL A 298 5.06 10.85 13.67
CA VAL A 298 6.38 10.26 13.91
C VAL A 298 6.39 9.29 15.09
N ASP A 299 5.54 9.53 16.09
CA ASP A 299 5.36 8.62 17.23
C ASP A 299 4.86 7.25 16.79
N LEU A 300 3.92 7.20 15.82
CA LEU A 300 3.44 5.94 15.25
C LEU A 300 4.54 5.22 14.47
N SER A 301 5.34 5.95 13.67
CA SER A 301 6.46 5.34 12.95
C SER A 301 7.51 4.76 13.90
N ARG A 302 7.79 5.45 15.00
CA ARG A 302 8.70 4.96 16.06
C ARG A 302 8.12 3.75 16.78
N GLU A 303 6.84 3.77 17.09
CA GLU A 303 6.15 2.63 17.71
C GLU A 303 6.30 1.37 16.84
N LEU A 304 6.15 1.48 15.51
CA LEU A 304 6.37 0.33 14.63
C LEU A 304 7.81 -0.20 14.72
N VAL A 305 8.80 0.68 14.73
CA VAL A 305 10.21 0.29 14.89
C VAL A 305 10.44 -0.42 16.23
N GLU A 306 9.84 0.08 17.30
CA GLU A 306 9.88 -0.54 18.63
C GLU A 306 9.21 -1.93 18.64
N GLN A 307 8.08 -2.09 17.94
CA GLN A 307 7.41 -3.39 17.81
C GLN A 307 8.28 -4.41 17.05
N PHE A 308 8.90 -4.02 15.92
CA PHE A 308 9.86 -4.89 15.23
C PHE A 308 11.02 -5.31 16.14
N SER A 309 11.55 -4.39 16.92
CA SER A 309 12.64 -4.67 17.88
C SER A 309 12.17 -5.60 19.00
N ALA A 310 11.00 -5.33 19.60
CA ALA A 310 10.45 -6.13 20.70
C ALA A 310 10.15 -7.58 20.26
N MET A 311 9.63 -7.75 19.04
CA MET A 311 9.35 -9.07 18.44
C MET A 311 10.61 -9.71 17.85
N ARG A 312 11.77 -9.04 17.89
CA ARG A 312 13.03 -9.52 17.33
C ARG A 312 12.92 -9.87 15.83
N VAL A 313 12.13 -9.13 15.08
CA VAL A 313 12.03 -9.26 13.63
C VAL A 313 13.13 -8.41 12.99
N PRO A 314 14.02 -8.98 12.15
CA PRO A 314 15.12 -8.24 11.56
C PRO A 314 14.65 -7.11 10.63
N TYR A 315 15.28 -5.95 10.73
CA TYR A 315 15.03 -4.82 9.84
C TYR A 315 16.27 -3.92 9.69
N GLU A 316 16.29 -3.17 8.62
CA GLU A 316 17.14 -1.99 8.48
C GLU A 316 16.28 -0.74 8.64
N LEU A 317 16.85 0.34 9.17
CA LEU A 317 16.14 1.58 9.42
C LEU A 317 16.80 2.75 8.69
N ALA A 318 16.01 3.54 7.98
CA ALA A 318 16.42 4.82 7.44
C ALA A 318 15.48 5.93 7.93
N VAL A 319 16.04 6.99 8.52
CA VAL A 319 15.28 8.16 8.99
C VAL A 319 15.62 9.36 8.12
N LEU A 320 14.66 9.79 7.31
CA LEU A 320 14.82 10.92 6.41
C LEU A 320 14.69 12.23 7.19
N ARG A 321 15.56 13.20 6.87
CA ARG A 321 15.56 14.53 7.52
C ARG A 321 14.58 15.51 6.84
N CYS A 322 13.37 15.05 6.56
CA CYS A 322 12.28 15.78 5.91
C CYS A 322 10.94 15.41 6.54
N GLY A 323 9.82 15.83 5.97
CA GLY A 323 8.48 15.37 6.28
C GLY A 323 7.91 14.53 5.13
N HIS A 324 6.63 14.21 5.20
CA HIS A 324 5.95 13.32 4.23
C HIS A 324 5.93 13.90 2.82
N TYR A 325 5.39 15.11 2.68
CA TYR A 325 5.31 15.79 1.38
C TYR A 325 6.68 16.23 0.89
N THR A 326 7.54 16.70 1.80
CA THR A 326 8.88 17.16 1.45
C THR A 326 9.80 16.02 1.01
N THR A 327 9.50 14.75 1.31
CA THR A 327 10.20 13.60 0.72
C THR A 327 10.15 13.63 -0.82
N GLY A 328 9.03 14.08 -1.42
CA GLY A 328 8.90 14.24 -2.86
C GLY A 328 9.64 15.45 -3.47
N VAL A 329 10.25 16.30 -2.64
CA VAL A 329 10.95 17.53 -3.08
C VAL A 329 12.46 17.32 -3.14
N SER A 330 13.14 17.97 -4.10
CA SER A 330 14.61 17.98 -4.17
C SER A 330 15.21 18.71 -2.95
N PRO A 331 16.30 18.22 -2.30
CA PRO A 331 17.08 17.03 -2.66
C PRO A 331 16.54 15.71 -2.07
N PHE A 332 15.53 15.74 -1.19
CA PHE A 332 15.09 14.59 -0.39
C PHE A 332 14.61 13.42 -1.25
N LYS A 333 13.92 13.69 -2.37
CA LYS A 333 13.47 12.64 -3.30
C LYS A 333 14.61 11.80 -3.87
N PHE A 334 15.80 12.38 -4.04
CA PHE A 334 16.97 11.64 -4.53
C PHE A 334 17.61 10.79 -3.42
N VAL A 335 17.63 11.31 -2.18
CA VAL A 335 18.09 10.57 -1.02
C VAL A 335 17.19 9.37 -0.76
N ASP A 336 15.87 9.59 -0.79
CA ASP A 336 14.87 8.55 -0.62
C ASP A 336 14.99 7.46 -1.70
N GLY A 337 14.97 7.85 -2.98
CA GLY A 337 15.13 6.91 -4.09
C GLY A 337 16.44 6.12 -4.02
N TRP A 338 17.55 6.75 -3.61
CA TRP A 338 18.84 6.08 -3.43
C TRP A 338 18.81 5.06 -2.28
N VAL A 339 18.23 5.41 -1.14
CA VAL A 339 18.09 4.51 0.02
C VAL A 339 17.29 3.27 -0.36
N LEU A 340 16.13 3.47 -0.98
CA LEU A 340 15.21 2.40 -1.38
C LEU A 340 15.84 1.48 -2.43
N SER A 341 16.41 2.06 -3.50
CA SER A 341 17.01 1.28 -4.60
C SER A 341 18.27 0.52 -4.16
N ARG A 342 19.13 1.15 -3.36
CA ARG A 342 20.34 0.51 -2.82
C ARG A 342 20.00 -0.69 -1.94
N PHE A 343 19.02 -0.55 -1.04
CA PHE A 343 18.59 -1.65 -0.19
C PHE A 343 18.06 -2.82 -1.03
N LEU A 344 17.09 -2.57 -1.91
CA LEU A 344 16.48 -3.62 -2.73
C LEU A 344 17.51 -4.29 -3.65
N ARG A 345 18.41 -3.52 -4.25
CA ARG A 345 19.49 -4.07 -5.08
C ARG A 345 20.36 -5.04 -4.28
N ARG A 346 20.81 -4.65 -3.08
CA ARG A 346 21.61 -5.51 -2.21
C ARG A 346 20.78 -6.73 -1.77
N ALA A 347 19.53 -6.53 -1.41
CA ALA A 347 18.67 -7.60 -0.91
C ALA A 347 18.32 -8.65 -1.97
N LEU A 348 18.23 -8.27 -3.24
CA LEU A 348 17.76 -9.14 -4.31
C LEU A 348 18.86 -9.61 -5.28
N LEU A 349 19.97 -8.87 -5.42
CA LEU A 349 21.02 -9.17 -6.39
C LEU A 349 22.32 -9.65 -5.78
N SER A 350 22.52 -9.51 -4.46
CA SER A 350 23.67 -10.15 -3.78
C SER A 350 23.33 -11.62 -3.50
N ASP A 351 24.33 -12.48 -3.70
CA ASP A 351 24.25 -13.92 -3.40
C ASP A 351 24.12 -14.18 -1.91
#